data_a2e64a25bc84bf21081de9a61f0a7797
#
_entry.id   a2e64a25bc84bf21081de9a61f0a7797
#
_cell.length_a   1.000
_cell.length_b   1.000
_cell.length_c   1.000
_cell.angle_alpha   90.00
_cell.angle_beta   90.00
_cell.angle_gamma   90.00
#
_symmetry.space_group_name_H-M   'P 1'
#
loop_
_entity.id
_entity.type
_entity.pdbx_description
1 polymer ?
#
loop_
_entity_poly.entity_id
_entity_poly.type
_entity_poly.pdbx_seq_one_letter_code
_entity_poly.pdbx_strand_id
1 'polypeptide(L)'
;MDLTLTEDQIAILDAVESLAKPYASAPVHDAGFALVSDDLDRELAEGGFLDIAFDPDLGSVSAALVVERLAHLPYAIEAAVSALVRPLFGAELPRPLCLVEPGRSTRPLRFLKAGATVIVVGADSVSSFIATAEQVRAEETLFGYPMGSLLVDPATVATVTHDVSRDAVKTRWRVAIAAEAAGLLAAALDSTATYVTDRQQFGRPLATFQALRHRLSEAQVRANGVYWLAMNAAATLDAGDAALAALHAQESARATVYDFHQFLGAMGMTLEHPLHLWTYRLKALTSELGGRGGQALAAADAVWGRG
;
A
#
# COMPACT_ATOMS: atom_id res chain seq x y z
N MET A 1 -13.70 -4.58 -19.68
CA MET A 1 -12.58 -3.70 -19.34
C MET A 1 -11.52 -3.83 -20.42
N ASP A 2 -11.06 -2.74 -21.01
CA ASP A 2 -9.86 -2.76 -21.84
C ASP A 2 -8.64 -2.84 -20.91
N LEU A 3 -7.76 -3.80 -21.14
CA LEU A 3 -6.56 -4.03 -20.33
C LEU A 3 -5.31 -3.38 -20.93
N THR A 4 -5.47 -2.72 -22.06
CA THR A 4 -4.37 -2.04 -22.76
C THR A 4 -4.11 -0.69 -22.09
N LEU A 5 -2.87 -0.43 -21.74
CA LEU A 5 -2.46 0.88 -21.22
C LEU A 5 -2.57 1.93 -22.34
N THR A 6 -3.03 3.13 -21.99
CA THR A 6 -3.00 4.27 -22.91
C THR A 6 -1.58 4.78 -23.11
N GLU A 7 -1.34 5.57 -24.15
CA GLU A 7 -0.03 6.19 -24.40
C GLU A 7 0.41 7.06 -23.21
N ASP A 8 -0.51 7.82 -22.62
CA ASP A 8 -0.23 8.64 -21.43
C ASP A 8 0.14 7.80 -20.21
N GLN A 9 -0.56 6.68 -19.98
CA GLN A 9 -0.24 5.77 -18.89
C GLN A 9 1.16 5.16 -19.06
N ILE A 10 1.53 4.77 -20.28
CA ILE A 10 2.86 4.26 -20.58
C ILE A 10 3.91 5.34 -20.31
N ALA A 11 3.70 6.57 -20.81
CA ALA A 11 4.63 7.67 -20.61
C ALA A 11 4.81 8.03 -19.12
N ILE A 12 3.73 8.02 -18.33
CA ILE A 12 3.79 8.24 -16.89
C ILE A 12 4.60 7.15 -16.18
N LEU A 13 4.36 5.88 -16.53
CA LEU A 13 5.09 4.76 -15.92
C LEU A 13 6.59 4.80 -16.29
N ASP A 14 6.93 5.10 -17.53
CA ASP A 14 8.31 5.26 -17.96
C ASP A 14 9.03 6.40 -17.21
N ALA A 15 8.30 7.51 -16.97
CA ALA A 15 8.83 8.64 -16.21
C ALA A 15 9.05 8.27 -14.73
N VAL A 16 8.10 7.58 -14.10
CA VAL A 16 8.22 7.05 -12.73
C VAL A 16 9.40 6.10 -12.62
N GLU A 17 9.55 5.15 -13.55
CA GLU A 17 10.65 4.19 -13.55
C GLU A 17 12.00 4.87 -13.73
N SER A 18 12.08 5.88 -14.59
CA SER A 18 13.29 6.66 -14.80
C SER A 18 13.71 7.41 -13.54
N LEU A 19 12.77 8.08 -12.86
CA LEU A 19 12.99 8.77 -11.59
C LEU A 19 13.38 7.78 -10.48
N ALA A 20 12.70 6.64 -10.40
CA ALA A 20 12.88 5.65 -9.35
C ALA A 20 14.15 4.80 -9.51
N LYS A 21 14.79 4.82 -10.67
CA LYS A 21 15.96 3.97 -10.99
C LYS A 21 17.11 4.07 -9.96
N PRO A 22 17.50 5.25 -9.45
CA PRO A 22 18.53 5.35 -8.41
C PRO A 22 18.14 4.69 -7.09
N TYR A 23 16.86 4.52 -6.84
CA TYR A 23 16.26 4.01 -5.60
C TYR A 23 15.84 2.53 -5.71
N ALA A 24 16.10 1.86 -6.83
CA ALA A 24 15.68 0.48 -7.05
C ALA A 24 16.39 -0.56 -6.16
N SER A 25 17.56 -0.22 -5.62
CA SER A 25 18.35 -1.12 -4.77
C SER A 25 18.24 -0.75 -3.31
N ALA A 26 18.05 -1.75 -2.45
CA ALA A 26 18.10 -1.56 -1.00
C ALA A 26 19.56 -1.51 -0.52
N PRO A 27 19.92 -0.56 0.37
CA PRO A 27 21.19 -0.59 1.09
C PRO A 27 21.12 -1.67 2.17
N VAL A 28 21.43 -2.91 1.82
CA VAL A 28 21.12 -4.14 2.60
C VAL A 28 21.67 -4.10 4.03
N HIS A 29 22.80 -3.45 4.27
CA HIS A 29 23.41 -3.40 5.60
C HIS A 29 22.98 -2.21 6.46
N ASP A 30 22.39 -1.18 5.84
CA ASP A 30 22.00 0.06 6.51
C ASP A 30 20.47 0.21 6.62
N ALA A 31 19.71 -0.69 5.97
CA ALA A 31 18.26 -0.70 6.05
C ALA A 31 17.81 -1.30 7.38
N GLY A 32 17.18 -0.48 8.23
CA GLY A 32 16.39 -0.97 9.35
C GLY A 32 15.10 -1.66 8.89
N PHE A 33 14.10 -1.74 9.75
CA PHE A 33 12.79 -2.30 9.36
C PHE A 33 12.01 -1.42 8.39
N ALA A 34 12.23 -0.10 8.41
CA ALA A 34 11.65 0.86 7.48
C ALA A 34 12.76 1.62 6.76
N LEU A 35 12.72 1.65 5.45
CA LEU A 35 13.61 2.44 4.62
C LEU A 35 12.81 3.59 4.01
N VAL A 36 13.26 4.82 4.21
CA VAL A 36 12.64 6.05 3.69
C VAL A 36 13.67 6.91 2.99
N SER A 37 13.22 7.76 2.07
CA SER A 37 14.04 8.76 1.40
C SER A 37 13.24 10.04 1.21
N ASP A 38 13.63 11.10 1.92
CA ASP A 38 13.02 12.43 1.76
C ASP A 38 13.28 13.00 0.37
N ASP A 39 14.43 12.68 -0.25
CA ASP A 39 14.73 13.09 -1.62
C ASP A 39 13.80 12.45 -2.63
N LEU A 40 13.59 11.14 -2.54
CA LEU A 40 12.63 10.43 -3.41
C LEU A 40 11.21 10.98 -3.23
N ASP A 41 10.75 11.19 -1.99
CA ASP A 41 9.41 11.73 -1.73
C ASP A 41 9.24 13.13 -2.31
N ARG A 42 10.28 13.99 -2.19
CA ARG A 42 10.30 15.33 -2.79
C ARG A 42 10.27 15.27 -4.32
N GLU A 43 11.12 14.47 -4.95
CA GLU A 43 11.18 14.33 -6.40
C GLU A 43 9.86 13.83 -6.99
N LEU A 44 9.20 12.87 -6.32
CA LEU A 44 7.87 12.38 -6.71
C LEU A 44 6.79 13.44 -6.59
N ALA A 45 6.83 14.27 -5.53
CA ALA A 45 5.88 15.35 -5.34
C ALA A 45 6.10 16.48 -6.37
N GLU A 46 7.35 16.91 -6.59
CA GLU A 46 7.71 17.94 -7.59
C GLU A 46 7.38 17.48 -9.02
N GLY A 47 7.52 16.19 -9.31
CA GLY A 47 7.15 15.59 -10.59
C GLY A 47 5.65 15.42 -10.81
N GLY A 48 4.81 15.71 -9.79
CA GLY A 48 3.35 15.57 -9.88
C GLY A 48 2.83 14.14 -9.86
N PHE A 49 3.67 13.15 -9.60
CA PHE A 49 3.28 11.73 -9.62
C PHE A 49 2.28 11.34 -8.53
N LEU A 50 2.16 12.14 -7.49
CA LEU A 50 1.21 11.93 -6.39
C LEU A 50 -0.11 12.71 -6.61
N ASP A 51 -0.21 13.47 -7.70
CA ASP A 51 -1.32 14.34 -8.04
C ASP A 51 -2.10 13.89 -9.29
N ILE A 52 -1.72 12.79 -9.91
CA ILE A 52 -2.24 12.28 -11.18
C ILE A 52 -3.77 12.17 -11.19
N ALA A 53 -4.39 11.73 -10.10
CA ALA A 53 -5.86 11.58 -10.06
C ALA A 53 -6.62 12.90 -9.89
N PHE A 54 -5.94 14.06 -9.79
CA PHE A 54 -6.58 15.36 -9.92
C PHE A 54 -6.87 15.72 -11.39
N ASP A 55 -6.13 15.11 -12.32
CA ASP A 55 -6.42 15.21 -13.73
C ASP A 55 -7.53 14.21 -14.11
N PRO A 56 -8.70 14.69 -14.56
CA PRO A 56 -9.83 13.82 -14.91
C PRO A 56 -9.55 12.89 -16.09
N ASP A 57 -8.64 13.24 -17.00
CA ASP A 57 -8.28 12.42 -18.17
C ASP A 57 -7.36 11.25 -17.77
N LEU A 58 -6.54 11.43 -16.73
CA LEU A 58 -5.66 10.39 -16.19
C LEU A 58 -6.37 9.51 -15.15
N GLY A 59 -7.07 10.12 -14.23
CA GLY A 59 -7.96 9.47 -13.28
C GLY A 59 -7.32 8.50 -12.29
N SER A 60 -8.18 7.77 -11.60
CA SER A 60 -7.77 6.86 -10.51
C SER A 60 -6.99 5.63 -11.00
N VAL A 61 -7.17 5.19 -12.24
CA VAL A 61 -6.43 4.03 -12.79
C VAL A 61 -4.96 4.38 -12.94
N SER A 62 -4.65 5.54 -13.53
CA SER A 62 -3.26 5.99 -13.71
C SER A 62 -2.57 6.20 -12.35
N ALA A 63 -3.30 6.76 -11.37
CA ALA A 63 -2.80 6.88 -10.01
C ALA A 63 -2.54 5.52 -9.34
N ALA A 64 -3.42 4.53 -9.53
CA ALA A 64 -3.23 3.18 -9.00
C ALA A 64 -2.04 2.46 -9.64
N LEU A 65 -1.81 2.64 -10.93
CA LEU A 65 -0.63 2.14 -11.63
C LEU A 65 0.67 2.74 -11.08
N VAL A 66 0.69 4.04 -10.80
CA VAL A 66 1.85 4.70 -10.18
C VAL A 66 2.08 4.20 -8.75
N VAL A 67 1.03 4.08 -7.95
CA VAL A 67 1.14 3.52 -6.59
C VAL A 67 1.69 2.10 -6.62
N GLU A 68 1.19 1.27 -7.50
CA GLU A 68 1.68 -0.09 -7.69
C GLU A 68 3.18 -0.09 -8.05
N ARG A 69 3.59 0.73 -9.03
CA ARG A 69 4.97 0.81 -9.47
C ARG A 69 5.91 1.32 -8.37
N LEU A 70 5.51 2.34 -7.60
CA LEU A 70 6.28 2.85 -6.47
C LEU A 70 6.40 1.85 -5.33
N ALA A 71 5.40 1.00 -5.13
CA ALA A 71 5.43 -0.04 -4.10
C ALA A 71 6.45 -1.16 -4.39
N HIS A 72 6.93 -1.30 -5.63
CA HIS A 72 8.05 -2.19 -5.97
C HIS A 72 9.36 -1.74 -5.33
N LEU A 73 9.50 -0.44 -5.03
CA LEU A 73 10.72 0.07 -4.41
C LEU A 73 10.87 -0.45 -2.97
N PRO A 74 12.12 -0.64 -2.51
CA PRO A 74 12.37 -1.02 -1.12
C PRO A 74 12.00 0.09 -0.12
N TYR A 75 11.79 1.31 -0.60
CA TYR A 75 11.45 2.49 0.20
C TYR A 75 9.96 2.55 0.54
N ALA A 76 9.65 2.93 1.78
CA ALA A 76 8.29 3.26 2.20
C ALA A 76 7.95 4.69 1.76
N ILE A 77 6.97 4.83 0.88
CA ILE A 77 6.51 6.10 0.31
C ILE A 77 5.03 6.28 0.66
N GLU A 78 4.66 7.47 1.13
CA GLU A 78 3.24 7.80 1.34
C GLU A 78 2.63 8.24 -0.01
N ALA A 79 2.45 7.28 -0.91
CA ALA A 79 1.88 7.48 -2.24
C ALA A 79 0.41 7.08 -2.32
N ALA A 80 0.03 5.98 -1.69
CA ALA A 80 -1.28 5.37 -1.89
C ALA A 80 -2.44 6.27 -1.43
N VAL A 81 -2.34 6.88 -0.25
CA VAL A 81 -3.36 7.81 0.26
C VAL A 81 -3.30 9.14 -0.48
N SER A 82 -2.09 9.66 -0.75
CA SER A 82 -1.93 10.91 -1.51
C SER A 82 -2.50 10.81 -2.92
N ALA A 83 -2.17 9.78 -3.67
CA ALA A 83 -2.59 9.68 -5.06
C ALA A 83 -4.06 9.26 -5.23
N LEU A 84 -4.61 8.45 -4.32
CA LEU A 84 -5.94 7.85 -4.50
C LEU A 84 -7.03 8.40 -3.59
N VAL A 85 -6.69 8.88 -2.38
CA VAL A 85 -7.69 9.37 -1.42
C VAL A 85 -7.72 10.89 -1.38
N ARG A 86 -6.56 11.58 -1.36
CA ARG A 86 -6.46 13.03 -1.31
C ARG A 86 -7.28 13.76 -2.39
N PRO A 87 -7.45 13.24 -3.64
CA PRO A 87 -8.30 13.89 -4.64
C PRO A 87 -9.75 14.12 -4.24
N LEU A 88 -10.27 13.42 -3.23
CA LEU A 88 -11.59 13.71 -2.66
C LEU A 88 -11.66 15.03 -1.88
N PHE A 89 -10.52 15.54 -1.41
CA PHE A 89 -10.43 16.67 -0.49
C PHE A 89 -9.83 17.93 -1.14
N GLY A 90 -9.21 17.79 -2.30
CA GLY A 90 -8.47 18.86 -2.97
C GLY A 90 -6.96 18.81 -2.68
N ALA A 91 -6.20 19.52 -3.50
CA ALA A 91 -4.74 19.54 -3.45
C ALA A 91 -4.16 20.26 -2.22
N GLU A 92 -4.96 21.07 -1.54
CA GLU A 92 -4.54 21.92 -0.42
C GLU A 92 -4.17 21.15 0.86
N LEU A 93 -4.55 19.84 0.95
CA LEU A 93 -4.20 19.05 2.12
C LEU A 93 -2.70 18.69 2.09
N PRO A 94 -1.93 19.14 3.11
CA PRO A 94 -0.50 18.81 3.16
C PRO A 94 -0.24 17.34 3.39
N ARG A 95 0.85 16.86 2.80
CA ARG A 95 1.37 15.50 2.98
C ARG A 95 2.32 15.41 4.19
N PRO A 96 2.54 14.24 4.78
CA PRO A 96 1.85 12.95 4.49
C PRO A 96 0.41 12.92 5.01
N LEU A 97 -0.42 12.03 4.45
CA LEU A 97 -1.80 11.82 4.89
C LEU A 97 -1.94 10.50 5.67
N CYS A 98 -2.69 10.56 6.76
CA CYS A 98 -3.03 9.40 7.59
C CYS A 98 -4.56 9.26 7.68
N LEU A 99 -5.06 8.04 7.57
CA LEU A 99 -6.48 7.75 7.70
C LEU A 99 -6.76 7.03 9.02
N VAL A 100 -7.80 7.45 9.75
CA VAL A 100 -8.18 6.83 11.01
C VAL A 100 -9.70 6.72 11.16
N GLU A 101 -10.17 5.57 11.65
CA GLU A 101 -11.52 5.42 12.19
C GLU A 101 -11.46 5.66 13.71
N PRO A 102 -12.34 6.48 14.31
CA PRO A 102 -12.25 6.85 15.74
C PRO A 102 -12.08 5.67 16.70
N GLY A 103 -12.81 4.58 16.49
CA GLY A 103 -12.70 3.37 17.31
C GLY A 103 -11.38 2.59 17.18
N ARG A 104 -10.45 3.06 16.36
CA ARG A 104 -9.13 2.43 16.08
C ARG A 104 -7.96 3.38 16.29
N SER A 105 -8.21 4.53 16.88
CA SER A 105 -7.21 5.59 17.10
C SER A 105 -6.04 5.20 18.01
N THR A 106 -6.18 4.13 18.79
CA THR A 106 -5.10 3.62 19.67
C THR A 106 -4.05 2.80 18.95
N ARG A 107 -4.23 2.51 17.66
CA ARG A 107 -3.25 1.75 16.86
C ARG A 107 -2.26 2.71 16.20
N PRO A 108 -0.99 2.32 16.06
CA PRO A 108 -0.04 3.09 15.26
C PRO A 108 -0.56 3.27 13.83
N LEU A 109 -0.41 4.49 13.30
CA LEU A 109 -0.78 4.87 11.94
C LEU A 109 0.47 5.01 11.09
N ARG A 110 0.39 4.59 9.85
CA ARG A 110 1.48 4.74 8.87
C ARG A 110 1.70 6.21 8.57
N PHE A 111 2.97 6.61 8.50
CA PHE A 111 3.42 7.98 8.18
C PHE A 111 2.96 9.09 9.14
N LEU A 112 2.38 8.74 10.29
CA LEU A 112 1.98 9.74 11.27
C LEU A 112 3.19 10.39 11.94
N LYS A 113 3.33 11.69 11.71
CA LYS A 113 4.33 12.56 12.33
C LYS A 113 3.75 13.97 12.51
N ALA A 114 4.45 14.84 13.22
CA ALA A 114 4.08 16.25 13.27
C ALA A 114 4.03 16.85 11.84
N GLY A 115 3.00 17.62 11.56
CA GLY A 115 2.71 18.16 10.23
C GLY A 115 1.91 17.23 9.31
N ALA A 116 1.68 15.97 9.69
CA ALA A 116 0.83 15.06 8.91
C ALA A 116 -0.65 15.50 8.97
N THR A 117 -1.34 15.38 7.85
CA THR A 117 -2.80 15.51 7.81
C THR A 117 -3.45 14.22 8.25
N VAL A 118 -4.25 14.27 9.32
CA VAL A 118 -5.02 13.14 9.81
C VAL A 118 -6.46 13.29 9.35
N ILE A 119 -6.94 12.38 8.51
CA ILE A 119 -8.32 12.30 8.03
C ILE A 119 -9.07 11.33 8.93
N VAL A 120 -10.09 11.83 9.61
CA VAL A 120 -10.93 11.09 10.54
C VAL A 120 -12.20 10.65 9.83
N VAL A 121 -12.33 9.34 9.62
CA VAL A 121 -13.50 8.74 8.94
C VAL A 121 -14.51 8.33 10.01
N GLY A 122 -15.30 9.29 10.47
CA GLY A 122 -16.31 9.10 11.52
C GLY A 122 -17.54 8.31 11.06
N ALA A 123 -18.52 8.17 11.95
CA ALA A 123 -19.79 7.49 11.64
C ALA A 123 -20.63 8.32 10.65
N ASP A 124 -20.74 9.62 10.90
CA ASP A 124 -21.68 10.52 10.20
C ASP A 124 -20.97 11.60 9.39
N SER A 125 -19.66 11.80 9.57
CA SER A 125 -18.89 12.85 8.92
C SER A 125 -17.46 12.43 8.67
N VAL A 126 -16.84 13.11 7.73
CA VAL A 126 -15.40 13.05 7.47
C VAL A 126 -14.80 14.39 7.84
N SER A 127 -13.76 14.36 8.66
CA SER A 127 -13.09 15.56 9.12
C SER A 127 -11.57 15.38 9.10
N SER A 128 -10.84 16.48 9.27
CA SER A 128 -9.37 16.42 9.33
C SER A 128 -8.79 17.44 10.30
N PHE A 129 -7.52 17.21 10.63
CA PHE A 129 -6.65 18.17 11.33
C PHE A 129 -5.20 17.92 10.92
N ILE A 130 -4.35 18.93 11.12
CA ILE A 130 -2.90 18.78 10.98
C ILE A 130 -2.35 18.45 12.36
N ALA A 131 -1.67 17.31 12.48
CA ALA A 131 -1.14 16.83 13.75
C ALA A 131 0.04 17.70 14.24
N THR A 132 0.01 18.11 15.50
CA THR A 132 1.11 18.80 16.16
C THR A 132 2.08 17.83 16.81
N ALA A 133 3.28 18.31 17.19
CA ALA A 133 4.29 17.49 17.85
C ALA A 133 3.81 16.89 19.20
N GLU A 134 2.94 17.63 19.92
CA GLU A 134 2.39 17.18 21.21
C GLU A 134 1.28 16.14 21.05
N GLN A 135 0.68 16.01 19.85
CA GLN A 135 -0.41 15.10 19.56
C GLN A 135 0.06 13.75 19.02
N VAL A 136 1.35 13.60 18.70
CA VAL A 136 1.89 12.40 18.07
C VAL A 136 3.10 11.87 18.84
N ARG A 137 3.27 10.54 18.79
CA ARG A 137 4.48 9.87 19.26
C ARG A 137 4.96 8.90 18.18
N ALA A 138 6.24 9.00 17.82
CA ALA A 138 6.85 8.03 16.93
C ALA A 138 6.87 6.63 17.58
N GLU A 139 6.60 5.61 16.80
CA GLU A 139 6.56 4.22 17.26
C GLU A 139 7.59 3.38 16.50
N GLU A 140 8.45 2.68 17.22
CA GLU A 140 9.31 1.66 16.64
C GLU A 140 8.50 0.38 16.42
N THR A 141 8.34 0.00 15.16
CA THR A 141 7.58 -1.19 14.78
C THR A 141 8.31 -2.01 13.72
N LEU A 142 7.87 -3.26 13.54
CA LEU A 142 8.38 -4.15 12.49
C LEU A 142 7.64 -3.98 11.14
N PHE A 143 6.71 -3.03 11.04
CA PHE A 143 5.80 -2.96 9.88
C PHE A 143 6.39 -2.39 8.59
N GLY A 144 7.66 -2.04 8.56
CA GLY A 144 8.32 -1.55 7.35
C GLY A 144 7.88 -0.15 6.89
N TYR A 145 7.13 0.57 7.73
CA TYR A 145 6.74 1.97 7.55
C TYR A 145 7.18 2.82 8.73
N PRO A 146 7.43 4.12 8.53
CA PRO A 146 7.42 5.07 9.63
C PRO A 146 6.03 5.04 10.29
N MET A 147 5.98 4.77 11.58
CA MET A 147 4.75 4.63 12.33
C MET A 147 4.68 5.66 13.46
N GLY A 148 3.48 6.11 13.77
CA GLY A 148 3.23 6.98 14.91
C GLY A 148 1.88 6.70 15.55
N SER A 149 1.75 6.99 16.85
CA SER A 149 0.51 6.91 17.60
C SER A 149 -0.05 8.29 17.89
N LEU A 150 -1.37 8.44 17.80
CA LEU A 150 -2.07 9.62 18.29
C LEU A 150 -2.13 9.58 19.82
N LEU A 151 -1.79 10.70 20.46
CA LEU A 151 -1.90 10.91 21.91
C LEU A 151 -3.22 11.57 22.29
N VAL A 152 -4.07 11.85 21.32
CA VAL A 152 -5.35 12.51 21.45
C VAL A 152 -6.45 11.69 20.77
N ASP A 153 -7.69 11.87 21.19
CA ASP A 153 -8.82 11.32 20.44
C ASP A 153 -9.04 12.14 19.16
N PRO A 154 -8.88 11.56 17.98
CA PRO A 154 -9.01 12.28 16.72
C PRO A 154 -10.40 12.88 16.52
N ALA A 155 -11.45 12.29 17.11
CA ALA A 155 -12.80 12.81 17.01
C ALA A 155 -13.00 14.15 17.76
N THR A 156 -12.15 14.43 18.77
CA THR A 156 -12.26 15.65 19.58
C THR A 156 -11.41 16.81 19.07
N VAL A 157 -10.39 16.52 18.25
CA VAL A 157 -9.42 17.53 17.77
C VAL A 157 -9.56 17.85 16.29
N ALA A 158 -10.39 17.11 15.56
CA ALA A 158 -10.64 17.38 14.15
C ALA A 158 -11.37 18.73 13.97
N THR A 159 -10.76 19.63 13.19
CA THR A 159 -11.19 21.02 13.10
C THR A 159 -11.84 21.38 11.77
N VAL A 160 -11.59 20.59 10.72
CA VAL A 160 -12.15 20.83 9.39
C VAL A 160 -13.07 19.68 9.03
N THR A 161 -14.33 19.99 8.76
CA THR A 161 -15.31 19.02 8.23
C THR A 161 -15.37 19.13 6.72
N HIS A 162 -15.39 17.99 6.04
CA HIS A 162 -15.40 17.90 4.60
C HIS A 162 -16.76 17.42 4.09
N ASP A 163 -17.22 18.02 2.99
CA ASP A 163 -18.42 17.56 2.26
C ASP A 163 -18.06 16.39 1.33
N VAL A 164 -17.60 15.30 1.94
CA VAL A 164 -17.21 14.07 1.28
C VAL A 164 -17.86 12.91 2.00
N SER A 165 -18.43 11.98 1.23
CA SER A 165 -19.08 10.84 1.85
C SER A 165 -18.02 9.88 2.43
N ARG A 166 -18.33 9.35 3.61
CA ARG A 166 -17.55 8.32 4.27
C ARG A 166 -17.28 7.10 3.36
N ASP A 167 -18.31 6.71 2.59
CA ASP A 167 -18.22 5.53 1.74
C ASP A 167 -17.29 5.79 0.54
N ALA A 168 -17.27 7.00 -0.02
CA ALA A 168 -16.30 7.38 -1.03
C ALA A 168 -14.85 7.32 -0.49
N VAL A 169 -14.60 7.81 0.73
CA VAL A 169 -13.29 7.72 1.37
C VAL A 169 -12.88 6.26 1.58
N LYS A 170 -13.78 5.43 2.12
CA LYS A 170 -13.51 4.00 2.35
C LYS A 170 -13.28 3.22 1.07
N THR A 171 -14.02 3.55 0.01
CA THR A 171 -13.83 2.94 -1.31
C THR A 171 -12.42 3.24 -1.83
N ARG A 172 -12.03 4.51 -1.88
CA ARG A 172 -10.69 4.89 -2.33
C ARG A 172 -9.57 4.40 -1.40
N TRP A 173 -9.80 4.33 -0.10
CA TRP A 173 -8.85 3.71 0.83
C TRP A 173 -8.62 2.22 0.53
N ARG A 174 -9.68 1.47 0.19
CA ARG A 174 -9.56 0.07 -0.24
C ARG A 174 -8.79 -0.08 -1.55
N VAL A 175 -9.07 0.80 -2.52
CA VAL A 175 -8.28 0.85 -3.78
C VAL A 175 -6.81 1.11 -3.48
N ALA A 176 -6.51 2.07 -2.60
CA ALA A 176 -5.15 2.40 -2.19
C ALA A 176 -4.43 1.19 -1.54
N ILE A 177 -5.11 0.47 -0.62
CA ILE A 177 -4.58 -0.77 -0.02
C ILE A 177 -4.28 -1.81 -1.10
N ALA A 178 -5.19 -2.03 -2.04
CA ALA A 178 -5.05 -3.06 -3.05
C ALA A 178 -3.94 -2.74 -4.06
N ALA A 179 -3.85 -1.48 -4.52
CA ALA A 179 -2.82 -1.03 -5.45
C ALA A 179 -1.41 -1.10 -4.82
N GLU A 180 -1.25 -0.64 -3.58
CA GLU A 180 0.01 -0.74 -2.84
C GLU A 180 0.40 -2.20 -2.59
N ALA A 181 -0.55 -3.04 -2.19
CA ALA A 181 -0.31 -4.47 -1.96
C ALA A 181 0.08 -5.21 -3.24
N ALA A 182 -0.44 -4.83 -4.41
CA ALA A 182 -0.07 -5.42 -5.69
C ALA A 182 1.42 -5.25 -5.97
N GLY A 183 1.96 -4.04 -5.87
CA GLY A 183 3.37 -3.78 -6.09
C GLY A 183 4.28 -4.44 -5.03
N LEU A 184 3.87 -4.39 -3.76
CA LEU A 184 4.60 -5.05 -2.67
C LEU A 184 4.69 -6.57 -2.88
N LEU A 185 3.59 -7.21 -3.32
CA LEU A 185 3.55 -8.65 -3.60
C LEU A 185 4.42 -9.02 -4.79
N ALA A 186 4.37 -8.23 -5.87
CA ALA A 186 5.18 -8.46 -7.05
C ALA A 186 6.68 -8.36 -6.71
N ALA A 187 7.10 -7.30 -6.02
CA ALA A 187 8.50 -7.12 -5.63
C ALA A 187 9.01 -8.20 -4.66
N ALA A 188 8.19 -8.61 -3.68
CA ALA A 188 8.55 -9.69 -2.76
C ALA A 188 8.68 -11.03 -3.48
N LEU A 189 7.81 -11.30 -4.47
CA LEU A 189 7.85 -12.50 -5.29
C LEU A 189 9.10 -12.52 -6.17
N ASP A 190 9.43 -11.44 -6.87
CA ASP A 190 10.61 -11.31 -7.73
C ASP A 190 11.89 -11.48 -6.92
N SER A 191 11.97 -10.83 -5.76
CA SER A 191 13.09 -10.97 -4.82
C SER A 191 13.26 -12.42 -4.34
N THR A 192 12.16 -13.11 -4.04
CA THR A 192 12.16 -14.52 -3.62
C THR A 192 12.56 -15.44 -4.77
N ALA A 193 12.01 -15.21 -5.96
CA ALA A 193 12.31 -16.01 -7.15
C ALA A 193 13.80 -15.90 -7.54
N THR A 194 14.35 -14.70 -7.48
CA THR A 194 15.79 -14.47 -7.69
C THR A 194 16.61 -15.24 -6.67
N TYR A 195 16.31 -15.10 -5.39
CA TYR A 195 17.04 -15.80 -4.33
C TYR A 195 17.05 -17.33 -4.53
N VAL A 196 15.90 -17.96 -4.78
CA VAL A 196 15.85 -19.44 -4.93
C VAL A 196 16.47 -19.93 -6.22
N THR A 197 16.61 -19.04 -7.23
CA THR A 197 17.32 -19.33 -8.49
C THR A 197 18.82 -19.35 -8.28
N ASP A 198 19.35 -18.41 -7.50
CA ASP A 198 20.78 -18.28 -7.26
C ASP A 198 21.29 -19.20 -6.15
N ARG A 199 20.45 -19.48 -5.15
CA ARG A 199 20.80 -20.27 -3.97
C ARG A 199 20.91 -21.76 -4.32
N GLN A 200 22.10 -22.32 -4.11
CA GLN A 200 22.35 -23.73 -4.30
C GLN A 200 22.35 -24.49 -2.96
N GLN A 201 21.58 -25.55 -2.89
CA GLN A 201 21.56 -26.53 -1.81
C GLN A 201 21.23 -27.93 -2.38
N PHE A 202 21.69 -28.96 -1.71
CA PHE A 202 21.50 -30.36 -2.17
C PHE A 202 22.04 -30.61 -3.60
N GLY A 203 23.12 -29.90 -3.94
CA GLY A 203 23.81 -30.06 -5.24
C GLY A 203 23.15 -29.37 -6.44
N ARG A 204 22.13 -28.51 -6.22
CA ARG A 204 21.41 -27.81 -7.30
C ARG A 204 20.73 -26.53 -6.81
N PRO A 205 20.33 -25.60 -7.72
CA PRO A 205 19.53 -24.43 -7.35
C PRO A 205 18.20 -24.82 -6.67
N LEU A 206 17.79 -24.06 -5.66
CA LEU A 206 16.51 -24.29 -4.94
C LEU A 206 15.31 -24.23 -5.89
N ALA A 207 15.35 -23.34 -6.90
CA ALA A 207 14.30 -23.23 -7.91
C ALA A 207 14.04 -24.51 -8.73
N THR A 208 14.92 -25.51 -8.66
CA THR A 208 14.71 -26.81 -9.35
C THR A 208 13.78 -27.76 -8.60
N PHE A 209 13.48 -27.50 -7.33
CA PHE A 209 12.57 -28.31 -6.54
C PHE A 209 11.11 -27.99 -6.87
N GLN A 210 10.32 -29.01 -7.26
CA GLN A 210 8.93 -28.81 -7.67
C GLN A 210 8.06 -28.18 -6.57
N ALA A 211 8.28 -28.53 -5.31
CA ALA A 211 7.53 -27.97 -4.19
C ALA A 211 7.64 -26.42 -4.11
N LEU A 212 8.84 -25.88 -4.35
CA LEU A 212 9.03 -24.42 -4.38
C LEU A 212 8.41 -23.81 -5.65
N ARG A 213 8.64 -24.44 -6.81
CA ARG A 213 8.12 -23.93 -8.09
C ARG A 213 6.59 -23.83 -8.10
N HIS A 214 5.90 -24.85 -7.59
CA HIS A 214 4.44 -24.83 -7.53
C HIS A 214 3.93 -23.71 -6.63
N ARG A 215 4.53 -23.54 -5.44
CA ARG A 215 4.14 -22.47 -4.51
C ARG A 215 4.45 -21.06 -5.05
N LEU A 216 5.58 -20.89 -5.76
CA LEU A 216 5.88 -19.63 -6.45
C LEU A 216 4.89 -19.34 -7.58
N SER A 217 4.48 -20.38 -8.34
CA SER A 217 3.45 -20.24 -9.37
C SER A 217 2.09 -19.85 -8.78
N GLU A 218 1.70 -20.45 -7.64
CA GLU A 218 0.50 -20.04 -6.91
C GLU A 218 0.59 -18.59 -6.40
N ALA A 219 1.77 -18.19 -5.89
CA ALA A 219 2.00 -16.81 -5.47
C ALA A 219 1.89 -15.83 -6.64
N GLN A 220 2.41 -16.19 -7.83
CA GLN A 220 2.26 -15.40 -9.05
C GLN A 220 0.79 -15.21 -9.46
N VAL A 221 -0.01 -16.27 -9.41
CA VAL A 221 -1.45 -16.19 -9.71
C VAL A 221 -2.15 -15.25 -8.72
N ARG A 222 -1.81 -15.33 -7.43
CA ARG A 222 -2.34 -14.43 -6.41
C ARG A 222 -1.94 -12.97 -6.65
N ALA A 223 -0.66 -12.71 -6.93
CA ALA A 223 -0.16 -11.37 -7.22
C ALA A 223 -0.85 -10.75 -8.44
N ASN A 224 -0.99 -11.52 -9.53
CA ASN A 224 -1.75 -11.09 -10.70
C ASN A 224 -3.22 -10.78 -10.37
N GLY A 225 -3.85 -11.63 -9.53
CA GLY A 225 -5.22 -11.39 -9.07
C GLY A 225 -5.36 -10.11 -8.27
N VAL A 226 -4.40 -9.80 -7.38
CA VAL A 226 -4.39 -8.54 -6.63
C VAL A 226 -4.25 -7.35 -7.56
N TYR A 227 -3.30 -7.42 -8.51
CA TYR A 227 -3.09 -6.35 -9.50
C TYR A 227 -4.37 -6.05 -10.29
N TRP A 228 -4.97 -7.05 -10.92
CA TRP A 228 -6.13 -6.83 -11.79
C TRP A 228 -7.38 -6.39 -11.03
N LEU A 229 -7.60 -6.92 -9.82
CA LEU A 229 -8.69 -6.46 -8.97
C LEU A 229 -8.48 -5.02 -8.49
N ALA A 230 -7.23 -4.62 -8.18
CA ALA A 230 -6.92 -3.25 -7.82
C ALA A 230 -7.18 -2.28 -8.98
N MET A 231 -6.74 -2.63 -10.21
CA MET A 231 -6.97 -1.81 -11.40
C MET A 231 -8.47 -1.73 -11.74
N ASN A 232 -9.21 -2.83 -11.61
CA ASN A 232 -10.67 -2.82 -11.78
C ASN A 232 -11.35 -1.91 -10.75
N ALA A 233 -10.99 -2.03 -9.49
CA ALA A 233 -11.55 -1.20 -8.42
C ALA A 233 -11.20 0.29 -8.60
N ALA A 234 -10.00 0.60 -9.13
CA ALA A 234 -9.62 1.96 -9.49
C ALA A 234 -10.43 2.51 -10.67
N ALA A 235 -10.79 1.66 -11.64
CA ALA A 235 -11.58 2.05 -12.80
C ALA A 235 -13.06 2.29 -12.47
N THR A 236 -13.64 1.42 -11.64
CA THR A 236 -15.07 1.48 -11.31
C THR A 236 -15.38 2.41 -10.16
N LEU A 237 -14.45 2.54 -9.20
CA LEU A 237 -14.67 3.15 -7.87
C LEU A 237 -15.94 2.64 -7.19
N ASP A 238 -16.35 1.41 -7.53
CA ASP A 238 -17.46 0.72 -6.90
C ASP A 238 -17.06 0.17 -5.52
N ALA A 239 -17.95 0.27 -4.54
CA ALA A 239 -17.68 -0.13 -3.17
C ALA A 239 -17.45 -1.64 -3.02
N GLY A 240 -18.15 -2.46 -3.81
CA GLY A 240 -18.03 -3.92 -3.82
C GLY A 240 -16.71 -4.34 -4.48
N ASP A 241 -16.39 -3.78 -5.65
CA ASP A 241 -15.13 -4.03 -6.34
C ASP A 241 -13.93 -3.66 -5.46
N ALA A 242 -13.98 -2.50 -4.81
CA ALA A 242 -12.92 -2.05 -3.91
C ALA A 242 -12.78 -2.97 -2.68
N ALA A 243 -13.90 -3.43 -2.12
CA ALA A 243 -13.88 -4.36 -0.99
C ALA A 243 -13.33 -5.74 -1.39
N LEU A 244 -13.68 -6.26 -2.58
CA LEU A 244 -13.13 -7.50 -3.13
C LEU A 244 -11.64 -7.39 -3.42
N ALA A 245 -11.18 -6.28 -4.00
CA ALA A 245 -9.77 -6.03 -4.26
C ALA A 245 -8.96 -6.01 -2.96
N ALA A 246 -9.40 -5.26 -1.95
CA ALA A 246 -8.75 -5.21 -0.64
C ALA A 246 -8.79 -6.56 0.10
N LEU A 247 -9.89 -7.31 0.01
CA LEU A 247 -10.01 -8.65 0.56
C LEU A 247 -8.97 -9.60 -0.06
N HIS A 248 -8.93 -9.64 -1.40
CA HIS A 248 -7.99 -10.50 -2.11
C HIS A 248 -6.53 -10.14 -1.83
N ALA A 249 -6.23 -8.85 -1.72
CA ALA A 249 -4.91 -8.36 -1.35
C ALA A 249 -4.49 -8.83 0.06
N GLN A 250 -5.36 -8.68 1.06
CA GLN A 250 -5.08 -9.06 2.44
C GLN A 250 -4.98 -10.60 2.63
N GLU A 251 -5.81 -11.38 1.92
CA GLU A 251 -5.72 -12.85 1.91
C GLU A 251 -4.44 -13.33 1.22
N SER A 252 -4.12 -12.75 0.06
CA SER A 252 -2.91 -13.09 -0.71
C SER A 252 -1.65 -12.78 0.08
N ALA A 253 -1.56 -11.57 0.68
CA ALA A 253 -0.42 -11.18 1.50
C ALA A 253 -0.17 -12.17 2.64
N ARG A 254 -1.21 -12.62 3.33
CA ARG A 254 -1.08 -13.58 4.44
C ARG A 254 -0.49 -14.92 3.98
N ALA A 255 -0.97 -15.45 2.85
CA ALA A 255 -0.53 -16.74 2.33
C ALA A 255 0.90 -16.68 1.78
N THR A 256 1.21 -15.68 0.96
CA THR A 256 2.47 -15.58 0.24
C THR A 256 3.65 -15.14 1.12
N VAL A 257 3.43 -14.24 2.07
CA VAL A 257 4.51 -13.79 2.99
C VAL A 257 5.11 -14.95 3.76
N TYR A 258 4.28 -15.88 4.25
CA TYR A 258 4.80 -17.07 4.94
C TYR A 258 5.69 -17.90 4.02
N ASP A 259 5.27 -18.14 2.77
CA ASP A 259 6.03 -18.93 1.82
C ASP A 259 7.36 -18.28 1.46
N PHE A 260 7.37 -16.98 1.21
CA PHE A 260 8.58 -16.26 0.85
C PHE A 260 9.65 -16.35 1.95
N HIS A 261 9.25 -16.11 3.21
CA HIS A 261 10.16 -16.28 4.34
C HIS A 261 10.63 -17.74 4.52
N GLN A 262 9.73 -18.71 4.31
CA GLN A 262 10.08 -20.13 4.36
C GLN A 262 11.10 -20.52 3.28
N PHE A 263 10.96 -19.99 2.05
CA PHE A 263 11.86 -20.31 0.93
C PHE A 263 13.26 -19.69 1.11
N LEU A 264 13.35 -18.56 1.75
CA LEU A 264 14.64 -17.97 2.10
C LEU A 264 15.29 -18.65 3.33
N GLY A 265 14.52 -19.39 4.11
CA GLY A 265 15.02 -20.05 5.34
C GLY A 265 15.59 -19.03 6.34
N ALA A 266 16.81 -19.27 6.86
CA ALA A 266 17.41 -18.36 7.82
C ALA A 266 17.59 -16.93 7.27
N MET A 267 17.92 -16.78 6.00
CA MET A 267 18.05 -15.46 5.36
C MET A 267 16.76 -14.64 5.39
N GLY A 268 15.59 -15.31 5.29
CA GLY A 268 14.31 -14.64 5.40
C GLY A 268 13.97 -14.09 6.79
N MET A 269 14.76 -14.45 7.81
CA MET A 269 14.61 -14.00 9.20
C MET A 269 15.64 -12.95 9.62
N THR A 270 16.50 -12.52 8.70
CA THR A 270 17.54 -11.51 8.93
C THR A 270 17.26 -10.24 8.14
N LEU A 271 17.95 -9.16 8.46
CA LEU A 271 17.93 -7.91 7.70
C LEU A 271 18.95 -7.90 6.54
N GLU A 272 19.72 -8.99 6.39
CA GLU A 272 20.72 -9.13 5.31
C GLU A 272 20.09 -9.30 3.94
N HIS A 273 18.83 -9.72 3.88
CA HIS A 273 18.04 -9.81 2.64
C HIS A 273 16.90 -8.82 2.66
N PRO A 274 16.65 -8.08 1.57
CA PRO A 274 15.66 -6.99 1.55
C PRO A 274 14.19 -7.43 1.61
N LEU A 275 13.89 -8.73 1.62
CA LEU A 275 12.53 -9.26 1.59
C LEU A 275 11.60 -8.62 2.64
N HIS A 276 12.14 -8.35 3.85
CA HIS A 276 11.38 -7.74 4.95
C HIS A 276 10.82 -6.34 4.59
N LEU A 277 11.50 -5.59 3.72
CA LEU A 277 11.06 -4.26 3.29
C LEU A 277 9.71 -4.28 2.57
N TRP A 278 9.37 -5.35 1.88
CA TRP A 278 8.07 -5.53 1.23
C TRP A 278 7.10 -6.33 2.11
N THR A 279 7.53 -7.45 2.66
CA THR A 279 6.65 -8.35 3.41
C THR A 279 6.12 -7.75 4.71
N TYR A 280 6.90 -6.91 5.38
CA TYR A 280 6.46 -6.26 6.61
C TYR A 280 5.52 -5.08 6.32
N ARG A 281 5.68 -4.41 5.17
CA ARG A 281 4.68 -3.46 4.68
C ARG A 281 3.35 -4.16 4.36
N LEU A 282 3.39 -5.29 3.68
CA LEU A 282 2.19 -6.11 3.44
C LEU A 282 1.48 -6.50 4.74
N LYS A 283 2.22 -6.87 5.79
CA LYS A 283 1.62 -7.19 7.10
C LYS A 283 0.86 -6.01 7.70
N ALA A 284 1.36 -4.78 7.56
CA ALA A 284 0.64 -3.60 8.03
C ALA A 284 -0.72 -3.46 7.32
N LEU A 285 -0.75 -3.63 6.00
CA LEU A 285 -1.96 -3.51 5.20
C LEU A 285 -3.04 -4.56 5.55
N THR A 286 -2.64 -5.74 6.07
CA THR A 286 -3.60 -6.81 6.39
C THR A 286 -4.56 -6.49 7.53
N SER A 287 -4.30 -5.44 8.31
CA SER A 287 -5.14 -5.02 9.44
C SER A 287 -6.01 -3.80 9.17
N GLU A 288 -5.82 -3.12 8.04
CA GLU A 288 -6.56 -1.91 7.72
C GLU A 288 -8.03 -2.18 7.41
N LEU A 289 -8.90 -1.24 7.74
CA LEU A 289 -10.37 -1.31 7.54
C LEU A 289 -11.02 -2.62 8.02
N GLY A 290 -10.55 -3.14 9.17
CA GLY A 290 -11.09 -4.36 9.76
C GLY A 290 -10.45 -5.64 9.24
N GLY A 291 -9.40 -5.52 8.40
CA GLY A 291 -8.73 -6.65 7.80
C GLY A 291 -9.68 -7.45 6.90
N ARG A 292 -9.29 -8.67 6.54
CA ARG A 292 -10.05 -9.53 5.64
C ARG A 292 -11.52 -9.76 6.07
N GLY A 293 -11.79 -9.85 7.36
CA GLY A 293 -13.16 -10.01 7.86
C GLY A 293 -14.01 -8.77 7.58
N GLY A 294 -13.46 -7.58 7.82
CA GLY A 294 -14.12 -6.31 7.49
C GLY A 294 -14.34 -6.13 5.99
N GLN A 295 -13.38 -6.55 5.16
CA GLN A 295 -13.53 -6.48 3.69
C GLN A 295 -14.57 -7.49 3.17
N ALA A 296 -14.58 -8.71 3.71
CA ALA A 296 -15.58 -9.72 3.32
C ALA A 296 -17.01 -9.26 3.63
N LEU A 297 -17.22 -8.67 4.82
CA LEU A 297 -18.51 -8.09 5.17
C LEU A 297 -18.88 -6.93 4.25
N ALA A 298 -17.94 -6.02 3.97
CA ALA A 298 -18.20 -4.90 3.08
C ALA A 298 -18.53 -5.35 1.65
N ALA A 299 -17.85 -6.38 1.13
CA ALA A 299 -18.16 -6.93 -0.17
C ALA A 299 -19.55 -7.59 -0.20
N ALA A 300 -19.90 -8.34 0.85
CA ALA A 300 -21.21 -8.95 0.98
C ALA A 300 -22.33 -7.89 1.08
N ASP A 301 -22.13 -6.87 1.89
CA ASP A 301 -23.08 -5.75 2.03
C ASP A 301 -23.31 -5.01 0.71
N ALA A 302 -22.25 -4.85 -0.10
CA ALA A 302 -22.35 -4.18 -1.40
C ALA A 302 -23.11 -5.03 -2.45
N VAL A 303 -22.96 -6.36 -2.43
CA VAL A 303 -23.57 -7.26 -3.42
C VAL A 303 -25.01 -7.63 -3.04
N TRP A 304 -25.25 -7.94 -1.78
CA TRP A 304 -26.54 -8.46 -1.32
C TRP A 304 -27.37 -7.47 -0.49
N GLY A 305 -26.80 -6.31 -0.17
CA GLY A 305 -27.44 -5.32 0.70
C GLY A 305 -27.44 -5.75 2.17
N ARG A 306 -27.71 -4.79 3.06
CA ARG A 306 -28.08 -5.12 4.44
C ARG A 306 -29.57 -5.40 4.43
N GLY A 307 -29.96 -6.65 4.70
CA GLY A 307 -31.34 -7.01 4.94
C GLY A 307 -31.94 -6.28 6.16
#